data_9dec0b31e7ea1a75822c40a434b84256
#
_entry.id   9dec0b31e7ea1a75822c40a434b84256
#
_cell.length_a   1.000
_cell.length_b   1.000
_cell.length_c   1.000
_cell.angle_alpha   90.00
_cell.angle_beta   90.00
_cell.angle_gamma   90.00
#
_symmetry.space_group_name_H-M   'P 1'
#
loop_
_entity.id
_entity.type
_entity.pdbx_description
1 polymer ?
#
loop_
_entity_poly.entity_id
_entity_poly.type
_entity_poly.pdbx_seq_one_letter_code
_entity_poly.pdbx_strand_id
1 'polypeptide(L)'
;MSKVLTSLPGGERVGIAFSGGLDTSVAVAWMRDKGAIPCTYTGDLGQPDETDIDSIPGRALEYGAEISRLIDCKTALVEEGFVALACGAFHIRSGGRTYFNTTPLGRAVTGTMLVRAMKDDGVDIWGDGSTYKGNDIERFYRYGLLANPALRIYKPWLDADFVAQLGGRQEMSEWLLEHGFPYRDSAEKAYSTDSNIWGATHEAKTLEFLDASLEIVDPIMGVRF
;
A
#
# COMPACT_ATOMS: atom_id res chain seq x y z
N MET A 1 -10.87 -12.00 21.12
CA MET A 1 -11.46 -10.86 20.37
C MET A 1 -10.82 -10.81 19.01
N SER A 2 -11.56 -10.49 17.94
CA SER A 2 -11.00 -10.27 16.62
C SER A 2 -10.01 -9.10 16.67
N LYS A 3 -8.84 -9.24 16.05
CA LYS A 3 -7.87 -8.14 15.92
C LYS A 3 -8.25 -7.17 14.80
N VAL A 4 -9.17 -7.56 13.93
CA VAL A 4 -9.68 -6.75 12.84
C VAL A 4 -10.85 -5.92 13.36
N LEU A 5 -10.72 -4.61 13.23
CA LEU A 5 -11.75 -3.63 13.59
C LEU A 5 -12.74 -3.50 12.43
N THR A 6 -14.02 -3.46 12.75
CA THR A 6 -15.10 -3.34 11.76
C THR A 6 -15.55 -1.90 11.52
N SER A 7 -15.06 -0.97 12.33
CA SER A 7 -15.36 0.47 12.22
C SER A 7 -14.13 1.28 12.64
N LEU A 8 -14.10 2.54 12.20
CA LEU A 8 -13.01 3.46 12.51
C LEU A 8 -12.86 3.68 14.03
N PRO A 9 -11.66 3.52 14.59
CA PRO A 9 -11.41 3.78 16.01
C PRO A 9 -11.23 5.28 16.27
N GLY A 10 -12.33 5.99 16.54
CA GLY A 10 -12.31 7.43 16.83
C GLY A 10 -11.44 7.78 18.05
N GLY A 11 -10.65 8.85 17.94
CA GLY A 11 -9.75 9.32 18.98
C GLY A 11 -8.44 8.53 19.13
N GLU A 12 -8.25 7.46 18.36
CA GLU A 12 -7.03 6.64 18.41
C GLU A 12 -6.11 6.92 17.22
N ARG A 13 -4.80 6.66 17.40
CA ARG A 13 -3.81 6.72 16.33
C ARG A 13 -3.92 5.50 15.44
N VAL A 14 -4.08 5.72 14.14
CA VAL A 14 -4.14 4.67 13.11
C VAL A 14 -2.96 4.84 12.17
N GLY A 15 -2.07 3.87 12.14
CA GLY A 15 -0.95 3.83 11.21
C GLY A 15 -1.42 3.41 9.83
N ILE A 16 -1.05 4.15 8.80
CA ILE A 16 -1.40 3.87 7.40
C ILE A 16 -0.15 3.65 6.58
N ALA A 17 -0.07 2.49 5.90
CA ALA A 17 0.89 2.30 4.82
C ALA A 17 0.48 3.22 3.66
N PHE A 18 1.23 4.30 3.48
CA PHE A 18 0.89 5.40 2.61
C PHE A 18 1.73 5.38 1.34
N SER A 19 1.08 5.30 0.19
CA SER A 19 1.72 5.29 -1.13
C SER A 19 1.71 6.65 -1.83
N GLY A 20 0.99 7.63 -1.30
CA GLY A 20 0.77 8.91 -1.98
C GLY A 20 -0.27 8.87 -3.11
N GLY A 21 -0.88 7.71 -3.38
CA GLY A 21 -1.97 7.56 -4.35
C GLY A 21 -3.33 7.98 -3.79
N LEU A 22 -4.34 8.03 -4.68
CA LEU A 22 -5.70 8.46 -4.34
C LEU A 22 -6.29 7.72 -3.14
N ASP A 23 -6.27 6.38 -3.18
CA ASP A 23 -6.89 5.53 -2.17
C ASP A 23 -6.34 5.80 -0.75
N THR A 24 -5.02 5.95 -0.63
CA THR A 24 -4.40 6.22 0.68
C THR A 24 -4.57 7.67 1.11
N SER A 25 -4.57 8.63 0.17
CA SER A 25 -4.77 10.05 0.46
C SER A 25 -6.17 10.31 0.99
N VAL A 26 -7.19 9.78 0.32
CA VAL A 26 -8.58 9.93 0.77
C VAL A 26 -8.82 9.20 2.10
N ALA A 27 -8.18 8.03 2.30
CA ALA A 27 -8.30 7.31 3.56
C ALA A 27 -7.77 8.13 4.75
N VAL A 28 -6.60 8.78 4.58
CA VAL A 28 -6.03 9.66 5.61
C VAL A 28 -6.97 10.83 5.92
N ALA A 29 -7.43 11.56 4.89
CA ALA A 29 -8.30 12.72 5.05
C ALA A 29 -9.64 12.33 5.69
N TRP A 30 -10.26 11.24 5.22
CA TRP A 30 -11.53 10.74 5.75
C TRP A 30 -11.43 10.27 7.20
N MET A 31 -10.37 9.54 7.56
CA MET A 31 -10.16 9.12 8.95
C MET A 31 -10.02 10.30 9.89
N ARG A 32 -9.30 11.34 9.46
CA ARG A 32 -9.19 12.58 10.22
C ARG A 32 -10.54 13.26 10.37
N ASP A 33 -11.32 13.40 9.30
CA ASP A 33 -12.66 14.00 9.31
C ASP A 33 -13.57 13.26 10.29
N LYS A 34 -13.47 11.96 10.38
CA LYS A 34 -14.24 11.10 11.29
C LYS A 34 -13.66 11.00 12.70
N GLY A 35 -12.62 11.77 13.03
CA GLY A 35 -12.09 11.92 14.38
C GLY A 35 -11.06 10.87 14.81
N ALA A 36 -10.51 10.06 13.93
CA ALA A 36 -9.31 9.29 14.19
C ALA A 36 -8.05 10.13 13.97
N ILE A 37 -6.90 9.63 14.40
CA ILE A 37 -5.61 10.31 14.28
C ILE A 37 -4.73 9.51 13.30
N PRO A 38 -4.72 9.83 11.98
CA PRO A 38 -3.93 9.10 11.02
C PRO A 38 -2.44 9.41 11.18
N CYS A 39 -1.63 8.34 11.15
CA CYS A 39 -0.17 8.38 11.16
C CYS A 39 0.33 7.61 9.94
N THR A 40 1.09 8.24 9.06
CA THR A 40 1.46 7.63 7.78
C THR A 40 2.90 7.14 7.76
N TYR A 41 3.10 6.02 7.10
CA TYR A 41 4.39 5.36 6.95
C TYR A 41 4.56 4.93 5.50
N THR A 42 5.61 5.42 4.84
CA THR A 42 5.94 5.09 3.46
C THR A 42 7.22 4.25 3.44
N GLY A 43 7.21 3.13 2.75
CA GLY A 43 8.40 2.29 2.56
C GLY A 43 9.19 2.72 1.33
N ASP A 44 10.46 3.05 1.50
CA ASP A 44 11.41 3.21 0.40
C ASP A 44 12.03 1.85 0.08
N LEU A 45 11.58 1.27 -1.02
CA LEU A 45 12.04 -0.01 -1.56
C LEU A 45 12.97 0.17 -2.78
N GLY A 46 13.40 1.41 -3.05
CA GLY A 46 14.11 1.76 -4.27
C GLY A 46 13.23 1.59 -5.52
N GLN A 47 11.95 1.90 -5.44
CA GLN A 47 11.00 1.82 -6.54
C GLN A 47 11.33 2.84 -7.63
N PRO A 48 11.67 2.40 -8.85
CA PRO A 48 12.12 3.30 -9.91
C PRO A 48 11.01 4.11 -10.59
N ASP A 49 9.75 3.78 -10.33
CA ASP A 49 8.58 4.48 -10.86
C ASP A 49 8.11 5.63 -9.94
N GLU A 50 8.68 5.78 -8.75
CA GLU A 50 8.47 6.94 -7.89
C GLU A 50 9.68 7.89 -8.00
N THR A 51 9.47 9.02 -8.66
CA THR A 51 10.54 9.99 -8.98
C THR A 51 10.86 10.94 -7.84
N ASP A 52 9.95 11.07 -6.87
CA ASP A 52 10.07 12.02 -5.75
C ASP A 52 9.50 11.42 -4.45
N ILE A 53 10.14 10.34 -4.00
CA ILE A 53 9.73 9.62 -2.80
C ILE A 53 9.85 10.47 -1.54
N ASP A 54 10.78 11.41 -1.51
CA ASP A 54 11.03 12.28 -0.37
C ASP A 54 9.89 13.27 -0.13
N SER A 55 9.10 13.58 -1.16
CA SER A 55 7.92 14.46 -1.04
C SER A 55 6.69 13.76 -0.46
N ILE A 56 6.63 12.42 -0.46
CA ILE A 56 5.45 11.67 -0.03
C ILE A 56 5.05 11.98 1.42
N PRO A 57 5.98 12.04 2.40
CA PRO A 57 5.61 12.43 3.77
C PRO A 57 4.96 13.82 3.87
N GLY A 58 5.47 14.79 3.09
CA GLY A 58 4.88 16.14 3.04
C GLY A 58 3.44 16.13 2.54
N ARG A 59 3.19 15.39 1.47
CA ARG A 59 1.82 15.21 0.93
C ARG A 59 0.88 14.60 1.95
N ALA A 60 1.32 13.60 2.72
CA ALA A 60 0.48 12.99 3.74
C ALA A 60 0.08 13.97 4.86
N LEU A 61 0.98 14.88 5.24
CA LEU A 61 0.67 15.94 6.21
C LEU A 61 -0.38 16.92 5.66
N GLU A 62 -0.37 17.22 4.35
CA GLU A 62 -1.40 18.05 3.70
C GLU A 62 -2.80 17.40 3.82
N TYR A 63 -2.89 16.08 3.74
CA TYR A 63 -4.14 15.32 3.96
C TYR A 63 -4.50 15.16 5.44
N GLY A 64 -3.65 15.65 6.35
CA GLY A 64 -3.93 15.75 7.77
C GLY A 64 -3.43 14.60 8.62
N ALA A 65 -2.42 13.88 8.19
CA ALA A 65 -1.68 12.98 9.06
C ALA A 65 -1.03 13.74 10.22
N GLU A 66 -1.04 13.18 11.43
CA GLU A 66 -0.33 13.72 12.60
C GLU A 66 1.17 13.45 12.50
N ILE A 67 1.52 12.23 12.06
CA ILE A 67 2.88 11.78 11.83
C ILE A 67 2.99 11.31 10.39
N SER A 68 4.11 11.60 9.74
CA SER A 68 4.43 11.04 8.43
C SER A 68 5.91 10.70 8.35
N ARG A 69 6.23 9.45 8.04
CA ARG A 69 7.61 8.95 7.99
C ARG A 69 7.90 8.20 6.70
N LEU A 70 9.07 8.47 6.13
CA LEU A 70 9.70 7.64 5.09
C LEU A 70 10.65 6.66 5.76
N ILE A 71 10.45 5.37 5.51
CA ILE A 71 11.20 4.27 6.12
C ILE A 71 12.08 3.62 5.06
N ASP A 72 13.40 3.71 5.21
CA ASP A 72 14.35 3.03 4.32
C ASP A 72 14.26 1.51 4.54
N CYS A 73 13.72 0.83 3.54
CA CYS A 73 13.54 -0.61 3.51
C CYS A 73 14.57 -1.32 2.59
N LYS A 74 15.44 -0.57 1.91
CA LYS A 74 16.32 -1.12 0.86
C LYS A 74 17.26 -2.19 1.37
N THR A 75 17.98 -1.93 2.46
CA THR A 75 18.92 -2.91 3.02
C THR A 75 18.21 -4.20 3.44
N ALA A 76 17.11 -4.08 4.19
CA ALA A 76 16.32 -5.25 4.59
C ALA A 76 15.79 -6.03 3.38
N LEU A 77 15.36 -5.31 2.33
CA LEU A 77 14.87 -5.94 1.10
C LEU A 77 15.99 -6.68 0.34
N VAL A 78 17.22 -6.16 0.34
CA VAL A 78 18.38 -6.85 -0.25
C VAL A 78 18.70 -8.13 0.52
N GLU A 79 18.77 -8.07 1.85
CA GLU A 79 19.07 -9.21 2.71
C GLU A 79 18.05 -10.33 2.54
N GLU A 80 16.76 -10.02 2.64
CA GLU A 80 15.69 -10.99 2.45
C GLU A 80 15.63 -11.51 1.00
N GLY A 81 15.98 -10.67 0.02
CA GLY A 81 16.07 -11.08 -1.38
C GLY A 81 17.17 -12.12 -1.62
N PHE A 82 18.32 -12.00 -1.00
CA PHE A 82 19.38 -13.02 -1.08
C PHE A 82 18.93 -14.34 -0.47
N VAL A 83 18.22 -14.32 0.66
CA VAL A 83 17.64 -15.53 1.26
C VAL A 83 16.61 -16.16 0.30
N ALA A 84 15.75 -15.35 -0.28
CA ALA A 84 14.74 -15.81 -1.25
C ALA A 84 15.40 -16.45 -2.50
N LEU A 85 16.49 -15.87 -3.02
CA LEU A 85 17.28 -16.43 -4.13
C LEU A 85 17.88 -17.77 -3.75
N ALA A 86 18.51 -17.86 -2.59
CA ALA A 86 19.13 -19.11 -2.11
C ALA A 86 18.12 -20.26 -1.97
N CYS A 87 16.87 -19.94 -1.63
CA CYS A 87 15.77 -20.91 -1.50
C CYS A 87 14.97 -21.14 -2.80
N GLY A 88 15.27 -20.43 -3.89
CA GLY A 88 14.47 -20.45 -5.13
C GLY A 88 13.05 -19.90 -4.95
N ALA A 89 12.82 -19.03 -3.96
CA ALA A 89 11.50 -18.59 -3.55
C ALA A 89 10.83 -17.58 -4.52
N PHE A 90 11.56 -17.03 -5.48
CA PHE A 90 10.98 -16.17 -6.52
C PHE A 90 10.22 -16.92 -7.61
N HIS A 91 10.36 -18.24 -7.66
CA HIS A 91 9.67 -19.07 -8.63
C HIS A 91 8.24 -19.41 -8.18
N ILE A 92 7.28 -18.72 -8.76
CA ILE A 92 5.86 -19.00 -8.53
C ILE A 92 5.35 -19.87 -9.67
N ARG A 93 4.69 -20.97 -9.33
CA ARG A 93 4.05 -21.86 -10.32
C ARG A 93 2.53 -21.67 -10.26
N SER A 94 1.95 -21.34 -11.41
CA SER A 94 0.50 -21.21 -11.56
C SER A 94 0.09 -21.67 -12.94
N GLY A 95 -0.93 -22.51 -13.04
CA GLY A 95 -1.42 -23.02 -14.33
C GLY A 95 -0.35 -23.76 -15.17
N GLY A 96 0.60 -24.44 -14.53
CA GLY A 96 1.69 -25.14 -15.22
C GLY A 96 2.83 -24.24 -15.73
N ARG A 97 2.77 -22.93 -15.48
CA ARG A 97 3.81 -21.96 -15.86
C ARG A 97 4.56 -21.48 -14.62
N THR A 98 5.85 -21.23 -14.80
CA THR A 98 6.70 -20.61 -13.76
C THR A 98 6.92 -19.15 -14.13
N TYR A 99 6.74 -18.25 -13.15
CA TYR A 99 7.06 -16.84 -13.30
C TYR A 99 7.72 -16.28 -12.05
N PHE A 100 8.43 -15.18 -12.21
CA PHE A 100 9.04 -14.46 -11.10
C PHE A 100 8.08 -13.40 -10.58
N ASN A 101 7.99 -13.29 -9.25
CA ASN A 101 7.23 -12.22 -8.62
C ASN A 101 7.92 -11.79 -7.33
N THR A 102 8.37 -10.54 -7.28
CA THR A 102 9.04 -9.94 -6.12
C THR A 102 8.09 -9.18 -5.19
N THR A 103 6.86 -8.95 -5.61
CA THR A 103 5.83 -8.24 -4.80
C THR A 103 5.63 -8.86 -3.41
N PRO A 104 5.48 -10.20 -3.25
CA PRO A 104 5.29 -10.78 -1.92
C PRO A 104 6.46 -10.50 -0.96
N LEU A 105 7.70 -10.49 -1.47
CA LEU A 105 8.89 -10.14 -0.69
C LEU A 105 8.85 -8.66 -0.28
N GLY A 106 8.57 -7.77 -1.21
CA GLY A 106 8.40 -6.34 -0.94
C GLY A 106 7.35 -6.10 0.14
N ARG A 107 6.19 -6.78 0.07
CA ARG A 107 5.14 -6.67 1.10
C ARG A 107 5.56 -7.20 2.46
N ALA A 108 6.34 -8.28 2.52
CA ALA A 108 6.87 -8.82 3.77
C ALA A 108 7.80 -7.81 4.46
N VAL A 109 8.75 -7.26 3.73
CA VAL A 109 9.69 -6.26 4.24
C VAL A 109 8.96 -4.98 4.64
N THR A 110 8.12 -4.43 3.77
CA THR A 110 7.33 -3.24 4.08
C THR A 110 6.47 -3.45 5.33
N GLY A 111 5.68 -4.51 5.38
CA GLY A 111 4.79 -4.79 6.51
C GLY A 111 5.53 -4.89 7.84
N THR A 112 6.71 -5.53 7.86
CA THR A 112 7.51 -5.67 9.09
C THR A 112 8.20 -4.37 9.49
N MET A 113 8.79 -3.65 8.55
CA MET A 113 9.54 -2.41 8.81
C MET A 113 8.62 -1.26 9.24
N LEU A 114 7.49 -1.08 8.55
CA LEU A 114 6.53 -0.04 8.93
C LEU A 114 5.92 -0.31 10.31
N VAL A 115 5.58 -1.56 10.64
CA VAL A 115 5.04 -1.89 11.97
C VAL A 115 6.07 -1.69 13.07
N ARG A 116 7.37 -1.90 12.82
CA ARG A 116 8.43 -1.53 13.77
C ARG A 116 8.45 -0.03 14.01
N ALA A 117 8.44 0.78 12.94
CA ALA A 117 8.39 2.23 13.05
C ALA A 117 7.12 2.73 13.79
N MET A 118 5.96 2.12 13.50
CA MET A 118 4.71 2.39 14.23
C MET A 118 4.86 2.14 15.72
N LYS A 119 5.50 1.03 16.10
CA LYS A 119 5.73 0.70 17.50
C LYS A 119 6.59 1.74 18.22
N ASP A 120 7.61 2.27 17.55
CA ASP A 120 8.48 3.33 18.08
C ASP A 120 7.70 4.62 18.33
N ASP A 121 6.67 4.89 17.51
CA ASP A 121 5.80 6.07 17.62
C ASP A 121 4.57 5.82 18.53
N GLY A 122 4.44 4.64 19.13
CA GLY A 122 3.31 4.27 19.98
C GLY A 122 1.99 4.10 19.21
N VAL A 123 2.06 3.65 17.97
CA VAL A 123 0.91 3.40 17.09
C VAL A 123 0.72 1.88 16.97
N ASP A 124 -0.43 1.37 17.38
CA ASP A 124 -0.72 -0.06 17.48
C ASP A 124 -1.89 -0.54 16.60
N ILE A 125 -2.42 0.34 15.75
CA ILE A 125 -3.47 0.01 14.78
C ILE A 125 -2.88 0.16 13.38
N TRP A 126 -2.87 -0.93 12.61
CA TRP A 126 -2.45 -0.95 11.22
C TRP A 126 -3.60 -0.66 10.27
N GLY A 127 -3.36 0.16 9.27
CA GLY A 127 -4.22 0.37 8.12
C GLY A 127 -3.42 0.43 6.81
N ASP A 128 -4.08 0.19 5.72
CA ASP A 128 -3.56 0.37 4.37
C ASP A 128 -4.69 0.54 3.35
N GLY A 129 -4.34 0.93 2.13
CA GLY A 129 -5.27 1.13 1.01
C GLY A 129 -5.71 -0.14 0.28
N SER A 130 -5.40 -1.33 0.79
CA SER A 130 -5.72 -2.59 0.10
C SER A 130 -7.23 -2.80 0.02
N THR A 131 -7.71 -3.10 -1.20
CA THR A 131 -9.11 -3.44 -1.44
C THR A 131 -9.39 -4.90 -1.11
N TYR A 132 -10.64 -5.25 -0.85
CA TYR A 132 -11.07 -6.62 -0.56
C TYR A 132 -10.92 -7.59 -1.74
N LYS A 133 -10.68 -7.09 -2.94
CA LYS A 133 -10.47 -7.89 -4.16
C LYS A 133 -9.01 -8.31 -4.36
N GLY A 134 -8.07 -7.65 -3.68
CA GLY A 134 -6.64 -7.87 -3.87
C GLY A 134 -6.02 -8.82 -2.84
N ASN A 135 -4.88 -9.42 -3.18
CA ASN A 135 -4.12 -10.28 -2.27
C ASN A 135 -3.50 -9.50 -1.11
N ASP A 136 -3.26 -8.20 -1.27
CA ASP A 136 -2.56 -7.38 -0.30
C ASP A 136 -3.37 -7.10 0.95
N ILE A 137 -4.71 -7.29 0.89
CA ILE A 137 -5.57 -7.14 2.06
C ILE A 137 -5.16 -8.06 3.23
N GLU A 138 -4.56 -9.22 2.93
CA GLU A 138 -4.05 -10.14 3.95
C GLU A 138 -2.53 -10.09 4.09
N ARG A 139 -1.79 -9.85 3.02
CA ARG A 139 -0.33 -9.92 3.02
C ARG A 139 0.28 -8.96 4.03
N PHE A 140 -0.10 -7.69 4.00
CA PHE A 140 0.47 -6.68 4.89
C PHE A 140 0.25 -6.99 6.37
N TYR A 141 -0.98 -7.24 6.78
CA TYR A 141 -1.23 -7.43 8.20
C TYR A 141 -0.69 -8.78 8.73
N ARG A 142 -0.60 -9.82 7.91
CA ARG A 142 0.06 -11.08 8.29
C ARG A 142 1.50 -10.85 8.69
N TYR A 143 2.26 -10.14 7.87
CA TYR A 143 3.64 -9.78 8.18
C TYR A 143 3.73 -8.78 9.33
N GLY A 144 2.83 -7.82 9.40
CA GLY A 144 2.71 -6.91 10.54
C GLY A 144 2.50 -7.62 11.86
N LEU A 145 1.63 -8.65 11.89
CA LEU A 145 1.40 -9.47 13.09
C LEU A 145 2.61 -10.31 13.50
N LEU A 146 3.50 -10.67 12.57
CA LEU A 146 4.77 -11.31 12.91
C LEU A 146 5.72 -10.32 13.62
N ALA A 147 5.73 -9.05 13.21
CA ALA A 147 6.53 -8.01 13.83
C ALA A 147 5.93 -7.53 15.17
N ASN A 148 4.62 -7.45 15.27
CA ASN A 148 3.88 -7.07 16.49
C ASN A 148 2.62 -7.92 16.65
N PRO A 149 2.65 -9.01 17.45
CA PRO A 149 1.49 -9.87 17.66
C PRO A 149 0.30 -9.18 18.36
N ALA A 150 0.50 -8.02 18.98
CA ALA A 150 -0.55 -7.23 19.62
C ALA A 150 -1.25 -6.25 18.66
N LEU A 151 -0.76 -6.12 17.43
CA LEU A 151 -1.28 -5.19 16.43
C LEU A 151 -2.78 -5.38 16.21
N ARG A 152 -3.53 -4.29 16.23
CA ARG A 152 -4.93 -4.23 15.79
C ARG A 152 -4.95 -3.83 14.31
N ILE A 153 -5.97 -4.23 13.58
CA ILE A 153 -6.05 -4.03 12.13
C ILE A 153 -7.32 -3.24 11.82
N TYR A 154 -7.17 -2.09 11.20
CA TYR A 154 -8.26 -1.33 10.61
C TYR A 154 -8.02 -1.21 9.10
N LYS A 155 -9.00 -1.58 8.31
CA LYS A 155 -8.96 -1.51 6.85
C LYS A 155 -10.09 -0.62 6.37
N PRO A 156 -9.82 0.57 5.81
CA PRO A 156 -10.89 1.45 5.29
C PRO A 156 -11.84 0.72 4.34
N TRP A 157 -11.31 -0.08 3.44
CA TRP A 157 -12.11 -0.86 2.47
C TRP A 157 -12.95 -2.01 3.07
N LEU A 158 -12.82 -2.29 4.36
CA LEU A 158 -13.69 -3.22 5.12
C LEU A 158 -14.68 -2.46 6.02
N ASP A 159 -14.57 -1.14 6.09
CA ASP A 159 -15.48 -0.28 6.84
C ASP A 159 -16.66 0.11 5.95
N ALA A 160 -17.87 -0.25 6.38
CA ALA A 160 -19.07 -0.01 5.60
C ALA A 160 -19.35 1.49 5.36
N ASP A 161 -19.01 2.34 6.34
CA ASP A 161 -19.21 3.79 6.23
C ASP A 161 -18.24 4.41 5.22
N PHE A 162 -16.98 3.93 5.20
CA PHE A 162 -15.99 4.33 4.21
C PHE A 162 -16.45 3.93 2.80
N VAL A 163 -16.82 2.67 2.61
CA VAL A 163 -17.22 2.14 1.30
C VAL A 163 -18.51 2.81 0.80
N ALA A 164 -19.45 3.09 1.68
CA ALA A 164 -20.70 3.77 1.30
C ALA A 164 -20.47 5.22 0.80
N GLN A 165 -19.47 5.91 1.32
CA GLN A 165 -19.14 7.29 0.95
C GLN A 165 -18.12 7.37 -0.20
N LEU A 166 -17.19 6.43 -0.29
CA LEU A 166 -15.95 6.52 -1.06
C LEU A 166 -15.69 5.25 -1.89
N GLY A 167 -16.75 4.55 -2.29
CA GLY A 167 -16.68 3.24 -2.94
C GLY A 167 -16.07 3.20 -4.34
N GLY A 168 -15.83 4.35 -4.97
CA GLY A 168 -15.26 4.48 -6.31
C GLY A 168 -14.23 5.62 -6.42
N ARG A 169 -13.44 5.58 -7.50
CA ARG A 169 -12.40 6.61 -7.75
C ARG A 169 -13.00 8.00 -7.95
N GLN A 170 -14.14 8.08 -8.59
CA GLN A 170 -14.83 9.35 -8.81
C GLN A 170 -15.30 9.95 -7.48
N GLU A 171 -15.99 9.16 -6.66
CA GLU A 171 -16.49 9.56 -5.36
C GLU A 171 -15.34 10.01 -4.44
N MET A 172 -14.22 9.30 -4.45
CA MET A 172 -13.01 9.68 -3.70
C MET A 172 -12.45 11.03 -4.15
N SER A 173 -12.38 11.26 -5.47
CA SER A 173 -11.87 12.51 -6.05
C SER A 173 -12.75 13.69 -5.71
N GLU A 174 -14.07 13.52 -5.90
CA GLU A 174 -15.07 14.53 -5.60
C GLU A 174 -15.03 14.89 -4.10
N TRP A 175 -14.98 13.88 -3.23
CA TRP A 175 -14.93 14.08 -1.80
C TRP A 175 -13.70 14.89 -1.36
N LEU A 176 -12.52 14.60 -1.89
CA LEU A 176 -11.30 15.36 -1.60
C LEU A 176 -11.45 16.83 -2.01
N LEU A 177 -11.95 17.09 -3.20
CA LEU A 177 -12.17 18.46 -3.70
C LEU A 177 -13.20 19.23 -2.86
N GLU A 178 -14.30 18.60 -2.49
CA GLU A 178 -15.34 19.19 -1.63
C GLU A 178 -14.82 19.56 -0.23
N HIS A 179 -13.84 18.79 0.28
CA HIS A 179 -13.21 19.05 1.56
C HIS A 179 -11.97 19.94 1.47
N GLY A 180 -11.70 20.51 0.27
CA GLY A 180 -10.63 21.49 0.07
C GLY A 180 -9.22 20.89 0.02
N PHE A 181 -9.09 19.59 -0.19
CA PHE A 181 -7.79 18.93 -0.32
C PHE A 181 -7.25 19.06 -1.75
N PRO A 182 -5.92 19.27 -1.91
CA PRO A 182 -5.30 19.31 -3.21
C PRO A 182 -5.31 17.93 -3.84
N TYR A 183 -6.30 17.65 -4.66
CA TYR A 183 -6.30 16.44 -5.48
C TYR A 183 -5.63 16.73 -6.81
N ARG A 184 -4.47 16.13 -7.04
CA ARG A 184 -3.79 16.12 -8.33
C ARG A 184 -4.03 14.76 -8.97
N ASP A 185 -4.94 14.72 -9.92
CA ASP A 185 -5.11 13.53 -10.74
C ASP A 185 -3.81 13.26 -11.49
N SER A 186 -3.13 12.18 -11.16
CA SER A 186 -2.17 11.60 -12.08
C SER A 186 -3.00 10.99 -13.18
N ALA A 187 -2.79 11.43 -14.44
CA ALA A 187 -3.41 10.88 -15.63
C ALA A 187 -3.63 9.37 -15.47
N GLU A 188 -4.81 8.92 -15.84
CA GLU A 188 -5.27 7.54 -15.68
C GLU A 188 -4.16 6.55 -16.07
N LYS A 189 -3.41 6.07 -15.08
CA LYS A 189 -2.40 5.04 -15.33
C LYS A 189 -3.17 3.81 -15.74
N ALA A 190 -2.97 3.38 -16.99
CA ALA A 190 -3.59 2.17 -17.54
C ALA A 190 -3.20 0.90 -16.74
N TYR A 191 -2.17 1.03 -15.91
CA TYR A 191 -1.57 -0.05 -15.14
C TYR A 191 -1.35 0.35 -13.68
N SER A 192 -1.54 -0.60 -12.79
CA SER A 192 -0.98 -0.56 -11.44
C SER A 192 0.42 -1.19 -11.48
N THR A 193 1.39 -0.52 -10.91
CA THR A 193 2.77 -1.00 -10.86
C THR A 193 3.20 -1.19 -9.43
N ASP A 194 3.70 -2.39 -9.13
CA ASP A 194 4.45 -2.69 -7.92
C ASP A 194 5.91 -2.86 -8.29
N SER A 195 6.76 -1.92 -7.93
CA SER A 195 8.19 -1.97 -8.23
C SER A 195 9.03 -1.90 -6.96
N ASN A 196 10.22 -2.46 -7.04
CA ASN A 196 11.26 -2.40 -6.02
C ASN A 196 12.61 -2.73 -6.65
N ILE A 197 13.69 -2.70 -5.89
CA ILE A 197 15.05 -2.98 -6.41
C ILE A 197 15.23 -4.38 -7.03
N TRP A 198 14.32 -5.34 -6.78
CA TRP A 198 14.38 -6.70 -7.32
C TRP A 198 13.56 -6.88 -8.59
N GLY A 199 12.64 -5.99 -8.90
CA GLY A 199 11.81 -6.08 -10.08
C GLY A 199 10.53 -5.27 -10.01
N ALA A 200 9.76 -5.34 -11.09
CA ALA A 200 8.47 -4.68 -11.20
C ALA A 200 7.40 -5.67 -11.69
N THR A 201 6.21 -5.56 -11.13
CA THR A 201 5.01 -6.26 -11.57
C THR A 201 4.01 -5.23 -12.07
N HIS A 202 3.51 -5.42 -13.27
CA HIS A 202 2.48 -4.57 -13.88
C HIS A 202 1.15 -5.33 -13.90
N GLU A 203 0.12 -4.69 -13.35
CA GLU A 203 -1.24 -5.21 -13.38
C GLU A 203 -2.08 -4.32 -14.29
N ALA A 204 -2.50 -4.83 -15.45
CA ALA A 204 -3.38 -4.11 -16.34
C ALA A 204 -4.83 -4.23 -15.88
N LYS A 205 -5.57 -3.12 -15.85
CA LYS A 205 -7.02 -3.12 -15.55
C LYS A 205 -7.81 -4.00 -16.52
N THR A 206 -7.33 -4.11 -17.75
CA THR A 206 -7.93 -4.96 -18.79
C THR A 206 -7.83 -6.46 -18.49
N LEU A 207 -6.91 -6.90 -17.61
CA LEU A 207 -6.80 -8.31 -17.19
C LEU A 207 -8.00 -8.78 -16.33
N GLU A 208 -8.86 -7.88 -15.85
CA GLU A 208 -10.13 -8.24 -15.22
C GLU A 208 -11.15 -8.77 -16.24
N PHE A 209 -10.94 -8.52 -17.53
CA PHE A 209 -11.79 -9.01 -18.63
C PHE A 209 -11.16 -10.23 -19.25
N LEU A 210 -11.85 -11.37 -19.19
CA LEU A 210 -11.34 -12.68 -19.68
C LEU A 210 -11.11 -12.73 -21.20
N ASP A 211 -11.65 -11.81 -21.94
CA ASP A 211 -11.54 -11.65 -23.40
C ASP A 211 -10.51 -10.59 -23.83
N ALA A 212 -9.89 -9.89 -22.87
CA ALA A 212 -8.87 -8.91 -23.15
C ALA A 212 -7.49 -9.59 -23.34
N SER A 213 -6.75 -9.14 -24.36
CA SER A 213 -5.36 -9.54 -24.55
C SER A 213 -4.45 -8.66 -23.69
N LEU A 214 -3.28 -9.22 -23.31
CA LEU A 214 -2.25 -8.47 -22.61
C LEU A 214 -1.67 -7.41 -23.56
N GLU A 215 -1.80 -6.14 -23.20
CA GLU A 215 -1.09 -5.06 -23.88
C GLU A 215 0.35 -4.99 -23.36
N ILE A 216 1.31 -4.84 -24.29
CA ILE A 216 2.72 -4.69 -23.94
C ILE A 216 2.93 -3.26 -23.44
N VAL A 217 3.35 -3.12 -22.20
CA VAL A 217 3.76 -1.85 -21.59
C VAL A 217 5.25 -1.64 -21.70
N ASP A 218 5.68 -0.38 -21.66
CA ASP A 218 7.09 -0.07 -21.52
C ASP A 218 7.61 -0.62 -20.19
N PRO A 219 8.63 -1.48 -20.19
CA PRO A 219 9.18 -2.04 -18.95
C PRO A 219 9.88 -0.93 -18.15
N ILE A 220 9.60 -0.87 -16.87
CA ILE A 220 10.28 0.03 -15.92
C ILE A 220 11.69 -0.50 -15.64
N MET A 221 11.78 -1.82 -15.49
CA MET A 221 13.03 -2.53 -15.28
C MET A 221 13.12 -3.69 -16.29
N GLY A 222 14.32 -3.98 -16.78
CA GLY A 222 14.56 -5.07 -17.72
C GLY A 222 14.98 -4.59 -19.10
N VAL A 223 14.88 -5.46 -20.08
CA VAL A 223 15.33 -5.25 -21.46
C VAL A 223 14.11 -5.02 -22.36
N ARG A 224 14.17 -3.98 -23.20
CA ARG A 224 13.21 -3.83 -24.30
C ARG A 224 13.52 -4.88 -25.35
N PHE A 225 12.49 -5.56 -25.81
CA PHE A 225 12.55 -6.47 -26.94
C PHE A 225 12.54 -5.71 -28.26
#